data_00c817d0120ac63d2b74e0cb55d2db15
#
_entry.id   00c817d0120ac63d2b74e0cb55d2db15
#
_cell.length_a   1.000
_cell.length_b   1.000
_cell.length_c   1.000
_cell.angle_alpha   90.00
_cell.angle_beta   90.00
_cell.angle_gamma   90.00
#
_symmetry.space_group_name_H-M   'P 1'
#
loop_
_entity.id
_entity.type
_entity.pdbx_description
1 polymer ?
#
loop_
_entity_poly.entity_id
_entity_poly.type
_entity_poly.pdbx_seq_one_letter_code
_entity_poly.pdbx_strand_id
1 'polypeptide(L)'
;MALTLAACGTASPTQEGLTSAANETPALAKATETSVESPATATEPKPTQAPSLTPTQVPSFTPEPTQAPSLTPTPAEKYLGDVVEGGGVLLTALTVQDPATPGMFASIDEGNKLVAVEVVIGNTMDTPLSVNTFYAELVDTDGFTYQSEFMALDTDIELDTVTLFKGEKAKGWIAFKIPQEAIPALVVYKPDLFSEFSLEANLLPAPAGHVSDTALLATTPEPPEVRLGETATTGGVALTGSTVEDPSAPGLLTSEIPGTRLVSVQVVLENQSAAELSVNPFYCYLVDDQGYVYAAEIFGRDGGLDTTDLAQGRKAQGWVTFRIPEESKPAALKYELGGFSGEFLVIGLLP
;
A
#
# COMPACT_ATOMS: atom_id res chain seq x y z
N MET A 1 -43.34 -46.03 29.58
CA MET A 1 -43.24 -47.41 29.07
C MET A 1 -41.94 -47.50 28.30
N ALA A 2 -40.94 -48.18 28.96
CA ALA A 2 -39.73 -48.89 28.52
C ALA A 2 -38.94 -48.28 27.34
N LEU A 3 -37.83 -47.62 27.55
CA LEU A 3 -36.43 -48.12 27.77
C LEU A 3 -36.00 -49.32 26.93
N THR A 4 -35.09 -49.06 25.95
CA THR A 4 -34.10 -50.09 25.58
C THR A 4 -32.79 -49.35 25.21
N LEU A 5 -31.76 -49.53 26.08
CA LEU A 5 -30.36 -49.27 25.81
C LEU A 5 -29.80 -50.42 24.96
N ALA A 6 -28.96 -50.09 23.98
CA ALA A 6 -28.00 -51.05 23.44
C ALA A 6 -26.62 -50.42 23.44
N ALA A 7 -25.72 -50.97 24.24
CA ALA A 7 -24.31 -50.65 24.30
C ALA A 7 -23.53 -51.64 23.42
N CYS A 8 -22.30 -51.26 23.15
CA CYS A 8 -21.12 -52.03 22.74
C CYS A 8 -20.57 -51.83 21.34
N GLY A 9 -19.30 -51.43 21.38
CA GLY A 9 -18.35 -51.83 20.38
C GLY A 9 -17.13 -50.88 20.26
N THR A 10 -16.22 -50.89 21.26
CA THR A 10 -14.85 -50.35 21.14
C THR A 10 -14.00 -51.27 20.25
N ALA A 11 -13.46 -50.73 19.17
CA ALA A 11 -12.35 -51.34 18.45
C ALA A 11 -11.27 -50.28 18.21
N SER A 12 -10.14 -50.43 18.92
CA SER A 12 -8.87 -49.73 18.64
C SER A 12 -8.20 -50.37 17.43
N PRO A 13 -7.66 -49.61 16.50
CA PRO A 13 -6.69 -50.13 15.55
C PRO A 13 -5.26 -49.99 16.09
N THR A 14 -4.57 -51.07 15.92
CA THR A 14 -3.18 -51.41 16.20
C THR A 14 -2.22 -50.44 15.47
N GLN A 15 -1.23 -49.96 16.24
CA GLN A 15 -0.05 -49.24 15.76
C GLN A 15 0.89 -50.19 15.03
N GLU A 16 1.06 -50.04 13.73
CA GLU A 16 2.18 -50.67 12.99
C GLU A 16 3.27 -49.64 12.71
N GLY A 17 4.52 -50.12 12.89
CA GLY A 17 5.72 -49.37 13.08
C GLY A 17 6.20 -48.51 11.90
N LEU A 18 6.69 -47.38 12.26
CA LEU A 18 7.48 -46.49 11.42
C LEU A 18 8.95 -46.96 11.46
N THR A 19 9.42 -47.54 10.36
CA THR A 19 10.85 -47.73 10.09
C THR A 19 11.47 -46.40 9.65
N SER A 20 12.47 -45.97 10.42
CA SER A 20 13.35 -44.84 10.16
C SER A 20 14.11 -45.03 8.87
N ALA A 21 13.92 -44.13 7.87
CA ALA A 21 14.82 -44.00 6.73
C ALA A 21 15.85 -42.90 7.05
N ALA A 22 17.12 -43.30 7.02
CA ALA A 22 18.27 -42.46 7.28
C ALA A 22 18.41 -41.35 6.20
N ASN A 23 18.64 -40.16 6.69
CA ASN A 23 18.89 -38.94 5.92
C ASN A 23 20.35 -38.98 5.43
N GLU A 24 20.58 -39.25 4.13
CA GLU A 24 21.89 -39.09 3.52
C GLU A 24 22.11 -37.60 3.12
N THR A 25 23.10 -37.00 3.76
CA THR A 25 23.61 -35.66 3.45
C THR A 25 24.47 -35.72 2.19
N PRO A 26 24.24 -34.90 1.15
CA PRO A 26 25.16 -34.84 0.02
C PRO A 26 26.46 -34.12 0.41
N ALA A 27 27.57 -34.75 0.10
CA ALA A 27 28.93 -34.26 0.33
C ALA A 27 29.23 -33.00 -0.49
N LEU A 28 29.81 -32.02 0.20
CA LEU A 28 30.32 -30.75 -0.32
C LEU A 28 31.46 -31.02 -1.31
N ALA A 29 31.30 -30.64 -2.57
CA ALA A 29 32.33 -30.70 -3.59
C ALA A 29 33.43 -29.69 -3.27
N LYS A 30 34.68 -30.21 -3.22
CA LYS A 30 35.93 -29.51 -2.95
C LYS A 30 36.28 -28.64 -4.16
N ALA A 31 36.32 -27.33 -3.96
CA ALA A 31 36.79 -26.37 -4.95
C ALA A 31 38.32 -26.55 -5.15
N THR A 32 38.72 -26.71 -6.39
CA THR A 32 40.13 -26.81 -6.84
C THR A 32 40.67 -25.39 -6.87
N GLU A 33 41.70 -25.11 -6.07
CA GLU A 33 42.50 -23.87 -6.15
C GLU A 33 43.31 -23.86 -7.42
N THR A 34 43.04 -22.95 -8.33
CA THR A 34 43.90 -22.64 -9.47
C THR A 34 44.91 -21.58 -9.04
N SER A 35 46.15 -22.00 -8.93
CA SER A 35 47.32 -21.13 -8.69
C SER A 35 47.49 -20.17 -9.87
N VAL A 36 47.40 -18.86 -9.61
CA VAL A 36 47.75 -17.82 -10.58
C VAL A 36 49.21 -17.45 -10.38
N GLU A 37 49.99 -17.71 -11.41
CA GLU A 37 51.41 -17.40 -11.56
C GLU A 37 51.64 -15.88 -11.61
N SER A 38 52.58 -15.38 -10.79
CA SER A 38 52.97 -13.99 -10.68
C SER A 38 53.72 -13.53 -11.92
N PRO A 39 53.35 -12.41 -12.57
CA PRO A 39 54.19 -11.90 -13.68
C PRO A 39 55.36 -11.05 -13.18
N ALA A 40 56.41 -11.19 -13.94
CA ALA A 40 57.76 -10.70 -13.77
C ALA A 40 57.93 -9.18 -13.51
N THR A 41 58.97 -8.90 -12.75
CA THR A 41 59.59 -7.63 -12.44
C THR A 41 59.74 -6.69 -13.63
N ALA A 42 59.04 -5.54 -13.59
CA ALA A 42 59.23 -4.46 -14.56
C ALA A 42 60.45 -3.60 -14.16
N THR A 43 61.37 -3.42 -15.04
CA THR A 43 62.57 -2.61 -14.96
C THR A 43 62.21 -1.12 -14.90
N GLU A 44 62.75 -0.41 -13.90
CA GLU A 44 62.58 1.01 -13.65
C GLU A 44 63.18 1.85 -14.81
N PRO A 45 62.43 2.80 -15.40
CA PRO A 45 62.98 3.69 -16.41
C PRO A 45 63.75 4.86 -15.75
N LYS A 46 64.93 5.11 -16.28
CA LYS A 46 65.87 6.20 -15.98
C LYS A 46 65.16 7.58 -16.04
N PRO A 47 65.39 8.51 -15.08
CA PRO A 47 64.74 9.81 -15.09
C PRO A 47 65.22 10.69 -16.24
N THR A 48 64.28 11.08 -17.09
CA THR A 48 64.47 12.09 -18.15
C THR A 48 64.32 13.47 -17.54
N GLN A 49 65.25 14.37 -17.78
CA GLN A 49 65.20 15.77 -17.31
C GLN A 49 63.98 16.48 -17.87
N ALA A 50 63.28 17.18 -16.95
CA ALA A 50 62.13 17.99 -17.28
C ALA A 50 62.55 19.27 -18.06
N PRO A 51 61.82 19.66 -19.10
CA PRO A 51 62.03 20.94 -19.78
C PRO A 51 61.65 22.12 -18.85
N SER A 52 62.51 23.15 -18.88
CA SER A 52 62.32 24.43 -18.14
C SER A 52 61.04 25.13 -18.65
N LEU A 53 60.06 25.33 -17.78
CA LEU A 53 58.85 26.06 -18.11
C LEU A 53 59.09 27.58 -18.05
N THR A 54 58.94 28.23 -19.18
CA THR A 54 58.86 29.69 -19.32
C THR A 54 57.54 30.15 -18.66
N PRO A 55 57.52 31.18 -17.80
CA PRO A 55 56.27 31.63 -17.17
C PRO A 55 55.37 32.27 -18.23
N THR A 56 54.28 31.58 -18.53
CA THR A 56 53.18 32.09 -19.35
C THR A 56 52.34 33.04 -18.49
N GLN A 57 52.14 34.26 -18.95
CA GLN A 57 51.29 35.26 -18.28
C GLN A 57 49.87 34.68 -18.15
N VAL A 58 49.38 34.64 -16.93
CA VAL A 58 47.99 34.30 -16.61
C VAL A 58 47.09 35.43 -17.11
N PRO A 59 46.08 35.16 -17.97
CA PRO A 59 45.11 36.21 -18.31
C PRO A 59 44.29 36.56 -17.04
N SER A 60 44.25 37.87 -16.75
CA SER A 60 43.40 38.43 -15.69
C SER A 60 41.95 38.30 -16.11
N PHE A 61 41.24 37.34 -15.52
CA PHE A 61 39.79 37.26 -15.64
C PHE A 61 39.14 38.33 -14.76
N THR A 62 38.57 39.37 -15.34
CA THR A 62 37.59 40.21 -14.63
C THR A 62 36.38 39.36 -14.36
N PRO A 63 35.93 39.17 -13.11
CA PRO A 63 34.71 38.38 -12.84
C PRO A 63 33.52 39.12 -13.48
N GLU A 64 32.87 38.48 -14.40
CA GLU A 64 31.56 38.86 -14.92
C GLU A 64 30.58 38.93 -13.72
N PRO A 65 29.73 39.97 -13.62
CA PRO A 65 28.79 40.05 -12.50
C PRO A 65 27.88 38.82 -12.52
N THR A 66 28.04 37.97 -11.50
CA THR A 66 27.15 36.84 -11.25
C THR A 66 25.70 37.38 -11.17
N GLN A 67 24.87 37.02 -12.11
CA GLN A 67 23.43 37.30 -12.02
C GLN A 67 22.96 36.71 -10.69
N ALA A 68 22.28 37.54 -9.89
CA ALA A 68 21.60 37.07 -8.69
C ALA A 68 20.69 35.88 -9.08
N PRO A 69 20.65 34.80 -8.27
CA PRO A 69 19.76 33.67 -8.55
C PRO A 69 18.34 34.24 -8.72
N SER A 70 17.74 33.93 -9.87
CA SER A 70 16.32 34.19 -10.09
C SER A 70 15.58 33.47 -8.98
N LEU A 71 14.88 34.21 -8.13
CA LEU A 71 14.03 33.61 -7.09
C LEU A 71 12.96 32.79 -7.86
N THR A 72 13.12 31.48 -7.89
CA THR A 72 12.05 30.58 -8.26
C THR A 72 10.89 30.91 -7.32
N PRO A 73 9.67 31.22 -7.81
CA PRO A 73 8.54 31.48 -6.93
C PRO A 73 8.39 30.28 -5.98
N THR A 74 8.50 30.53 -4.68
CA THR A 74 8.21 29.52 -3.66
C THR A 74 6.79 29.03 -3.93
N PRO A 75 6.53 27.72 -4.09
CA PRO A 75 5.19 27.20 -4.22
C PRO A 75 4.33 27.74 -3.07
N ALA A 76 3.07 28.07 -3.35
CA ALA A 76 2.15 28.51 -2.32
C ALA A 76 2.11 27.44 -1.22
N GLU A 77 2.36 27.83 0.03
CA GLU A 77 2.33 26.91 1.16
C GLU A 77 0.93 26.31 1.28
N LYS A 78 0.84 24.98 1.32
CA LYS A 78 -0.38 24.20 1.50
C LYS A 78 -0.41 23.64 2.91
N TYR A 79 -1.45 24.00 3.68
CA TYR A 79 -1.62 23.63 5.08
C TYR A 79 -2.58 22.46 5.26
N LEU A 80 -2.82 22.06 6.50
CA LEU A 80 -3.80 21.02 6.83
C LEU A 80 -5.18 21.37 6.24
N GLY A 81 -5.77 20.39 5.56
CA GLY A 81 -7.03 20.52 4.85
C GLY A 81 -6.93 21.06 3.42
N ASP A 82 -5.78 21.59 3.00
CA ASP A 82 -5.58 22.01 1.60
C ASP A 82 -5.31 20.81 0.71
N VAL A 83 -5.78 20.89 -0.54
CA VAL A 83 -5.40 19.94 -1.59
C VAL A 83 -4.12 20.39 -2.27
N VAL A 84 -3.13 19.52 -2.25
CA VAL A 84 -1.92 19.59 -3.08
C VAL A 84 -2.16 18.76 -4.31
N GLU A 85 -1.92 19.30 -5.50
CA GLU A 85 -2.06 18.58 -6.77
C GLU A 85 -0.73 18.57 -7.52
N GLY A 86 -0.37 17.42 -8.09
CA GLY A 86 0.79 17.26 -8.95
C GLY A 86 0.69 15.99 -9.77
N GLY A 87 0.96 16.07 -11.09
CA GLY A 87 0.95 14.91 -11.97
C GLY A 87 -0.37 14.14 -12.03
N GLY A 88 -1.50 14.78 -11.68
CA GLY A 88 -2.81 14.14 -11.60
C GLY A 88 -3.06 13.36 -10.29
N VAL A 89 -2.17 13.48 -9.31
CA VAL A 89 -2.33 12.94 -7.96
C VAL A 89 -2.71 14.07 -7.01
N LEU A 90 -3.64 13.79 -6.11
CA LEU A 90 -4.07 14.69 -5.04
C LEU A 90 -3.52 14.18 -3.70
N LEU A 91 -3.04 15.09 -2.86
CA LEU A 91 -2.70 14.84 -1.47
C LEU A 91 -3.38 15.88 -0.58
N THR A 92 -4.02 15.44 0.50
CA THR A 92 -4.51 16.32 1.55
C THR A 92 -4.13 15.73 2.89
N ALA A 93 -3.39 16.47 3.71
CA ALA A 93 -3.18 16.13 5.12
C ALA A 93 -4.33 16.75 5.92
N LEU A 94 -5.10 15.91 6.64
CA LEU A 94 -6.31 16.34 7.35
C LEU A 94 -6.03 16.72 8.79
N THR A 95 -5.26 15.87 9.50
CA THR A 95 -4.96 16.07 10.92
C THR A 95 -3.67 15.34 11.31
N VAL A 96 -3.08 15.75 12.42
CA VAL A 96 -1.84 15.18 12.97
C VAL A 96 -2.08 14.77 14.42
N GLN A 97 -1.63 13.58 14.78
CA GLN A 97 -1.52 13.13 16.18
C GLN A 97 -0.04 13.12 16.56
N ASP A 98 0.34 13.95 17.56
CA ASP A 98 1.71 14.06 18.06
C ASP A 98 1.69 14.21 19.60
N PRO A 99 2.06 13.18 20.40
CA PRO A 99 2.34 11.82 19.96
C PRO A 99 1.06 11.03 19.59
N ALA A 100 1.20 10.08 18.66
CA ALA A 100 0.15 9.12 18.35
C ALA A 100 0.20 7.91 19.30
N THR A 101 -0.95 7.24 19.47
CA THR A 101 -1.04 6.00 20.25
C THR A 101 -0.50 4.84 19.44
N PRO A 102 0.53 4.12 19.92
CA PRO A 102 1.06 2.95 19.23
C PRO A 102 0.04 1.81 19.19
N GLY A 103 -0.06 1.15 18.06
CA GLY A 103 -0.80 -0.10 17.89
C GLY A 103 -0.07 -1.30 18.50
N MET A 104 -0.73 -2.46 18.44
CA MET A 104 -0.23 -3.70 19.06
C MET A 104 1.15 -4.13 18.56
N PHE A 105 1.47 -3.84 17.30
CA PHE A 105 2.71 -4.26 16.66
C PHE A 105 3.79 -3.17 16.66
N ALA A 106 3.48 -1.97 17.16
CA ALA A 106 4.44 -0.88 17.20
C ALA A 106 5.54 -1.12 18.24
N SER A 107 6.78 -0.83 17.86
CA SER A 107 7.93 -0.81 18.78
C SER A 107 8.55 0.58 18.78
N ILE A 108 8.38 1.31 19.90
CA ILE A 108 8.93 2.65 20.05
C ILE A 108 10.13 2.57 20.98
N ASP A 109 11.32 2.88 20.45
CA ASP A 109 12.56 2.90 21.20
C ASP A 109 12.60 4.09 22.16
N GLU A 110 13.36 3.97 23.24
CA GLU A 110 13.59 5.07 24.20
C GLU A 110 14.14 6.31 23.46
N GLY A 111 13.58 7.49 23.74
CA GLY A 111 13.94 8.75 23.10
C GLY A 111 13.20 9.04 21.79
N ASN A 112 12.32 8.14 21.34
CA ASN A 112 11.44 8.34 20.17
C ASN A 112 9.98 8.47 20.58
N LYS A 113 9.18 9.01 19.67
CA LYS A 113 7.70 9.04 19.70
C LYS A 113 7.15 8.58 18.37
N LEU A 114 5.88 8.18 18.37
CA LEU A 114 5.10 7.95 17.17
C LEU A 114 4.33 9.23 16.82
N VAL A 115 4.35 9.61 15.54
CA VAL A 115 3.50 10.66 14.98
C VAL A 115 2.66 10.03 13.89
N ALA A 116 1.39 10.39 13.82
CA ALA A 116 0.50 9.91 12.77
C ALA A 116 -0.13 11.10 12.03
N VAL A 117 -0.21 10.99 10.70
CA VAL A 117 -0.84 12.00 9.82
C VAL A 117 -1.99 11.33 9.09
N GLU A 118 -3.21 11.84 9.26
CA GLU A 118 -4.35 11.41 8.46
C GLU A 118 -4.31 12.09 7.10
N VAL A 119 -4.33 11.31 6.03
CA VAL A 119 -4.24 11.80 4.67
C VAL A 119 -5.39 11.32 3.80
N VAL A 120 -5.68 12.09 2.75
CA VAL A 120 -6.45 11.65 1.58
C VAL A 120 -5.54 11.72 0.37
N ILE A 121 -5.49 10.62 -0.37
CA ILE A 121 -4.79 10.54 -1.66
C ILE A 121 -5.84 10.29 -2.73
N GLY A 122 -5.83 11.05 -3.83
CA GLY A 122 -6.79 10.93 -4.92
C GLY A 122 -6.12 10.79 -6.27
N ASN A 123 -6.83 10.18 -7.21
CA ASN A 123 -6.39 10.01 -8.60
C ASN A 123 -7.30 10.78 -9.55
N THR A 124 -6.73 11.73 -10.32
CA THR A 124 -7.45 12.46 -11.40
C THR A 124 -7.03 12.00 -12.80
N MET A 125 -6.04 11.08 -12.90
CA MET A 125 -5.54 10.53 -14.16
C MET A 125 -6.49 9.48 -14.74
N ASP A 126 -6.41 9.27 -16.06
CA ASP A 126 -7.09 8.15 -16.72
C ASP A 126 -6.39 6.79 -16.49
N THR A 127 -5.17 6.80 -15.94
CA THR A 127 -4.41 5.60 -15.56
C THR A 127 -4.58 5.28 -14.08
N PRO A 128 -4.62 3.99 -13.69
CA PRO A 128 -4.66 3.60 -12.28
C PRO A 128 -3.46 4.13 -11.48
N LEU A 129 -3.69 4.52 -10.23
CA LEU A 129 -2.69 4.96 -9.27
C LEU A 129 -2.59 3.94 -8.13
N SER A 130 -1.42 3.37 -7.91
CA SER A 130 -1.16 2.55 -6.72
C SER A 130 -0.84 3.44 -5.52
N VAL A 131 -1.61 3.31 -4.45
CA VAL A 131 -1.38 3.99 -3.17
C VAL A 131 -0.67 3.05 -2.22
N ASN A 132 0.36 3.55 -1.55
CA ASN A 132 1.12 2.78 -0.58
C ASN A 132 1.71 3.71 0.49
N THR A 133 1.63 3.32 1.76
CA THR A 133 2.20 4.07 2.88
C THR A 133 3.71 4.29 2.76
N PHE A 134 4.44 3.33 2.16
CA PHE A 134 5.90 3.43 1.95
C PHE A 134 6.32 4.55 0.98
N TYR A 135 5.37 5.17 0.30
CA TYR A 135 5.63 6.33 -0.55
C TYR A 135 5.60 7.66 0.22
N ALA A 136 5.35 7.62 1.52
CA ALA A 136 5.27 8.78 2.38
C ALA A 136 6.53 8.95 3.24
N GLU A 137 6.94 10.20 3.40
CA GLU A 137 8.01 10.65 4.27
C GLU A 137 7.50 11.79 5.15
N LEU A 138 8.01 11.90 6.37
CA LEU A 138 7.80 13.04 7.25
C LEU A 138 9.08 13.87 7.33
N VAL A 139 8.97 15.19 7.25
CA VAL A 139 10.09 16.12 7.47
C VAL A 139 9.78 16.94 8.71
N ASP A 140 10.75 17.06 9.62
CA ASP A 140 10.64 17.90 10.81
C ASP A 140 11.08 19.36 10.56
N THR A 141 10.93 20.22 11.60
CA THR A 141 11.31 21.63 11.52
C THR A 141 12.82 21.86 11.34
N ASP A 142 13.65 20.87 11.63
CA ASP A 142 15.11 20.92 11.46
C ASP A 142 15.54 20.37 10.09
N GLY A 143 14.60 19.84 9.28
CA GLY A 143 14.81 19.31 7.94
C GLY A 143 15.23 17.85 7.90
N PHE A 144 15.13 17.12 9.02
CA PHE A 144 15.35 15.67 9.02
C PHE A 144 14.13 14.94 8.42
N THR A 145 14.41 13.89 7.64
CA THR A 145 13.40 13.08 6.96
C THR A 145 13.26 11.71 7.63
N TYR A 146 12.03 11.29 7.84
CA TYR A 146 11.66 10.02 8.47
C TYR A 146 10.77 9.22 7.55
N GLN A 147 11.04 7.92 7.43
CA GLN A 147 10.22 7.00 6.64
C GLN A 147 8.97 6.60 7.42
N SER A 148 7.93 6.20 6.69
CA SER A 148 6.71 5.65 7.30
C SER A 148 6.99 4.34 8.02
N GLU A 149 6.29 4.10 9.13
CA GLU A 149 6.27 2.85 9.87
C GLU A 149 5.02 2.06 9.51
N PHE A 150 5.19 0.78 9.19
CA PHE A 150 4.09 -0.12 8.83
C PHE A 150 3.55 -0.84 10.08
N MET A 151 2.23 -1.01 10.16
CA MET A 151 1.53 -1.65 11.30
C MET A 151 1.87 -1.00 12.66
N ALA A 152 2.15 0.29 12.66
CA ALA A 152 2.50 1.01 13.88
C ALA A 152 1.28 1.58 14.62
N LEU A 153 0.13 1.67 13.97
CA LEU A 153 -1.16 2.02 14.55
C LEU A 153 -2.05 0.78 14.64
N ASP A 154 -3.23 0.92 15.21
CA ASP A 154 -4.25 -0.11 15.05
C ASP A 154 -4.62 -0.19 13.56
N THR A 155 -4.52 -1.39 12.98
CA THR A 155 -4.53 -1.64 11.54
C THR A 155 -5.74 -1.10 10.79
N ASP A 156 -6.86 -0.98 11.49
CA ASP A 156 -8.15 -0.59 10.90
C ASP A 156 -8.26 0.91 10.58
N ILE A 157 -7.22 1.70 10.89
CA ILE A 157 -7.16 3.13 10.60
C ILE A 157 -5.95 3.54 9.75
N GLU A 158 -5.00 2.64 9.52
CA GLU A 158 -3.87 2.92 8.63
C GLU A 158 -4.33 3.06 7.18
N LEU A 159 -3.56 3.81 6.40
CA LEU A 159 -3.80 3.95 4.97
C LEU A 159 -3.55 2.62 4.27
N ASP A 160 -4.60 2.06 3.67
CA ASP A 160 -4.52 0.82 2.92
C ASP A 160 -3.68 0.93 1.64
N THR A 161 -3.02 -0.18 1.27
CA THR A 161 -2.46 -0.32 -0.07
C THR A 161 -3.59 -0.65 -1.03
N VAL A 162 -3.93 0.30 -1.90
CA VAL A 162 -5.04 0.19 -2.85
C VAL A 162 -4.68 0.76 -4.21
N THR A 163 -5.39 0.34 -5.24
CA THR A 163 -5.30 0.92 -6.59
C THR A 163 -6.51 1.81 -6.85
N LEU A 164 -6.27 3.09 -7.14
CA LEU A 164 -7.29 4.10 -7.40
C LEU A 164 -7.49 4.30 -8.90
N PHE A 165 -8.73 4.27 -9.36
CA PHE A 165 -9.13 4.75 -10.68
C PHE A 165 -9.36 6.26 -10.64
N LYS A 166 -9.59 6.85 -11.82
CA LYS A 166 -9.94 8.27 -11.94
C LYS A 166 -11.14 8.64 -11.09
N GLY A 167 -11.00 9.68 -10.26
CA GLY A 167 -12.03 10.16 -9.34
C GLY A 167 -12.09 9.38 -8.02
N GLU A 168 -11.33 8.29 -7.86
CA GLU A 168 -11.25 7.54 -6.62
C GLU A 168 -10.21 8.13 -5.65
N LYS A 169 -10.38 7.81 -4.36
CA LYS A 169 -9.58 8.31 -3.25
C LYS A 169 -9.32 7.21 -2.22
N ALA A 170 -8.18 7.30 -1.54
CA ALA A 170 -7.88 6.52 -0.34
C ALA A 170 -7.74 7.48 0.82
N LYS A 171 -8.21 7.08 2.00
CA LYS A 171 -8.11 7.84 3.25
C LYS A 171 -7.60 6.92 4.34
N GLY A 172 -6.66 7.44 5.14
CA GLY A 172 -6.14 6.70 6.29
C GLY A 172 -4.98 7.41 6.95
N TRP A 173 -4.46 6.81 7.99
CA TRP A 173 -3.35 7.32 8.77
C TRP A 173 -2.02 6.73 8.29
N ILE A 174 -0.99 7.56 8.26
CA ILE A 174 0.39 7.14 8.03
C ILE A 174 1.17 7.46 9.29
N ALA A 175 1.87 6.46 9.84
CA ALA A 175 2.64 6.59 11.06
C ALA A 175 4.14 6.81 10.77
N PHE A 176 4.80 7.55 11.64
CA PHE A 176 6.23 7.86 11.57
C PHE A 176 6.86 7.79 12.96
N LYS A 177 8.00 7.14 13.09
CA LYS A 177 8.79 7.13 14.32
C LYS A 177 9.85 8.21 14.24
N ILE A 178 9.78 9.20 15.16
CA ILE A 178 10.67 10.35 15.17
C ILE A 178 11.25 10.57 16.58
N PRO A 179 12.37 11.31 16.74
CA PRO A 179 12.86 11.69 18.06
C PRO A 179 11.81 12.43 18.89
N GLN A 180 11.83 12.24 20.22
CA GLN A 180 10.87 12.82 21.16
C GLN A 180 10.71 14.34 21.01
N GLU A 181 11.82 15.06 20.76
CA GLU A 181 11.85 16.53 20.65
C GLU A 181 11.59 17.05 19.23
N ALA A 182 11.60 16.18 18.21
CA ALA A 182 11.36 16.59 16.83
C ALA A 182 9.91 17.08 16.63
N ILE A 183 9.74 18.14 15.84
CA ILE A 183 8.44 18.73 15.54
C ILE A 183 8.10 18.44 14.07
N PRO A 184 7.03 17.70 13.77
CA PRO A 184 6.63 17.40 12.39
C PRO A 184 6.26 18.70 11.65
N ALA A 185 6.81 18.89 10.44
CA ALA A 185 6.60 20.10 9.64
C ALA A 185 5.94 19.84 8.29
N LEU A 186 6.34 18.77 7.59
CA LEU A 186 5.79 18.43 6.28
C LEU A 186 5.52 16.92 6.21
N VAL A 187 4.44 16.54 5.55
CA VAL A 187 4.28 15.21 4.96
C VAL A 187 4.56 15.29 3.47
N VAL A 188 5.40 14.40 2.99
CA VAL A 188 5.82 14.29 1.59
C VAL A 188 5.32 12.97 1.05
N TYR A 189 4.65 12.98 -0.09
CA TYR A 189 4.17 11.78 -0.76
C TYR A 189 4.73 11.69 -2.18
N LYS A 190 5.37 10.57 -2.50
CA LYS A 190 5.86 10.26 -3.86
C LYS A 190 4.91 9.25 -4.48
N PRO A 191 4.24 9.55 -5.61
CA PRO A 191 3.25 8.65 -6.19
C PRO A 191 3.77 7.27 -6.60
N ASP A 192 5.08 7.15 -6.80
CA ASP A 192 5.80 5.90 -7.02
C ASP A 192 7.29 6.06 -6.65
N LEU A 193 8.02 4.95 -6.56
CA LEU A 193 9.44 4.94 -6.17
C LEU A 193 10.38 5.65 -7.17
N PHE A 194 9.93 5.89 -8.40
CA PHE A 194 10.72 6.49 -9.47
C PHE A 194 10.19 7.87 -9.87
N SER A 195 9.20 8.38 -9.13
CA SER A 195 8.63 9.70 -9.40
C SER A 195 9.67 10.81 -9.23
N GLU A 196 9.80 11.66 -10.24
CA GLU A 196 10.66 12.85 -10.19
C GLU A 196 10.04 14.01 -9.39
N PHE A 197 8.76 13.88 -9.01
CA PHE A 197 8.05 14.89 -8.21
C PHE A 197 7.51 14.28 -6.92
N SER A 198 7.32 15.14 -5.93
CA SER A 198 6.64 14.85 -4.68
C SER A 198 5.51 15.84 -4.44
N LEU A 199 4.54 15.43 -3.66
CA LEU A 199 3.48 16.26 -3.12
C LEU A 199 3.83 16.57 -1.67
N GLU A 200 3.77 17.85 -1.27
CA GLU A 200 4.19 18.28 0.05
C GLU A 200 3.05 19.06 0.73
N ALA A 201 2.58 18.59 1.88
CA ALA A 201 1.59 19.27 2.69
C ALA A 201 2.21 19.72 4.01
N ASN A 202 2.03 21.00 4.37
CA ASN A 202 2.52 21.59 5.60
C ASN A 202 1.64 21.13 6.78
N LEU A 203 2.29 20.62 7.82
CA LEU A 203 1.63 20.14 9.05
C LEU A 203 1.59 21.20 10.16
N LEU A 204 2.31 22.31 9.98
CA LEU A 204 2.29 23.43 10.93
C LEU A 204 0.96 24.19 10.85
N PRO A 205 0.60 24.91 11.91
CA PRO A 205 -0.66 25.68 11.93
C PRO A 205 -0.75 26.68 10.77
N ALA A 206 -1.88 26.68 10.09
CA ALA A 206 -2.15 27.65 9.03
C ALA A 206 -2.22 29.09 9.60
N PRO A 207 -1.86 30.12 8.80
CA PRO A 207 -2.04 31.51 9.18
C PRO A 207 -3.49 31.86 9.55
N ALA A 208 -3.69 32.83 10.41
CA ALA A 208 -5.03 33.26 10.79
C ALA A 208 -5.83 33.75 9.56
N GLY A 209 -7.05 33.20 9.39
CA GLY A 209 -7.93 33.52 8.26
C GLY A 209 -7.69 32.64 7.01
N HIS A 210 -6.80 31.66 7.05
CA HIS A 210 -6.67 30.66 6.01
C HIS A 210 -7.97 29.86 5.85
N VAL A 211 -8.37 29.60 4.60
CA VAL A 211 -9.53 28.77 4.24
C VAL A 211 -9.03 27.68 3.32
N SER A 212 -9.20 26.43 3.77
CA SER A 212 -8.76 25.26 3.00
C SER A 212 -9.60 25.08 1.73
N ASP A 213 -8.92 24.77 0.62
CA ASP A 213 -9.56 24.45 -0.66
C ASP A 213 -9.64 22.91 -0.83
N THR A 214 -10.85 22.37 -0.68
CA THR A 214 -11.13 20.94 -0.81
C THR A 214 -11.94 20.59 -2.05
N ALA A 215 -12.16 21.54 -2.96
CA ALA A 215 -13.05 21.35 -4.12
C ALA A 215 -12.65 20.14 -4.99
N LEU A 216 -11.35 19.87 -5.14
CA LEU A 216 -10.85 18.73 -5.92
C LEU A 216 -11.19 17.37 -5.29
N LEU A 217 -11.45 17.29 -3.99
CA LEU A 217 -11.88 16.06 -3.33
C LEU A 217 -13.36 15.71 -3.60
N ALA A 218 -14.12 16.62 -4.19
CA ALA A 218 -15.54 16.40 -4.51
C ALA A 218 -15.76 15.54 -5.78
N THR A 219 -14.70 15.19 -6.51
CA THR A 219 -14.80 14.32 -7.69
C THR A 219 -15.19 12.90 -7.26
N THR A 220 -16.05 12.26 -8.04
CA THR A 220 -16.46 10.87 -7.86
C THR A 220 -16.19 10.07 -9.14
N PRO A 221 -15.91 8.76 -9.04
CA PRO A 221 -15.72 7.92 -10.21
C PRO A 221 -17.01 7.77 -11.02
N GLU A 222 -16.87 7.42 -12.30
CA GLU A 222 -18.02 7.06 -13.13
C GLU A 222 -18.63 5.73 -12.64
N PRO A 223 -19.96 5.60 -12.61
CA PRO A 223 -20.63 4.37 -12.21
C PRO A 223 -20.25 3.21 -13.14
N PRO A 224 -20.00 1.99 -12.61
CA PRO A 224 -19.72 0.83 -13.44
C PRO A 224 -20.90 0.47 -14.37
N GLU A 225 -20.60 -0.04 -15.56
CA GLU A 225 -21.61 -0.51 -16.52
C GLU A 225 -22.27 -1.82 -16.06
N VAL A 226 -21.49 -2.76 -15.49
CA VAL A 226 -21.96 -4.06 -14.98
C VAL A 226 -22.57 -3.88 -13.60
N ARG A 227 -23.73 -4.46 -13.35
CA ARG A 227 -24.50 -4.29 -12.11
C ARG A 227 -24.47 -5.55 -11.24
N LEU A 228 -24.89 -5.41 -10.01
CA LEU A 228 -25.12 -6.54 -9.09
C LEU A 228 -26.05 -7.58 -9.72
N GLY A 229 -25.64 -8.84 -9.70
CA GLY A 229 -26.32 -9.95 -10.36
C GLY A 229 -25.88 -10.21 -11.80
N GLU A 230 -25.16 -9.29 -12.42
CA GLU A 230 -24.55 -9.46 -13.73
C GLU A 230 -23.10 -9.93 -13.61
N THR A 231 -22.49 -10.34 -14.73
CA THR A 231 -21.13 -10.87 -14.76
C THR A 231 -20.21 -9.95 -15.54
N ALA A 232 -19.19 -9.43 -14.88
CA ALA A 232 -18.05 -8.75 -15.52
C ALA A 232 -17.05 -9.81 -16.03
N THR A 233 -16.44 -9.60 -17.20
CA THR A 233 -15.46 -10.54 -17.77
C THR A 233 -14.30 -9.76 -18.38
N THR A 234 -13.06 -10.09 -17.99
CA THR A 234 -11.83 -9.61 -18.61
C THR A 234 -10.73 -10.66 -18.44
N GLY A 235 -9.74 -10.71 -19.33
CA GLY A 235 -8.58 -11.60 -19.23
C GLY A 235 -8.94 -13.10 -19.13
N GLY A 236 -10.15 -13.52 -19.53
CA GLY A 236 -10.64 -14.89 -19.33
C GLY A 236 -11.04 -15.21 -17.89
N VAL A 237 -11.28 -14.20 -17.07
CA VAL A 237 -11.83 -14.32 -15.71
C VAL A 237 -13.21 -13.68 -15.68
N ALA A 238 -14.16 -14.32 -15.03
CA ALA A 238 -15.51 -13.81 -14.81
C ALA A 238 -15.77 -13.60 -13.33
N LEU A 239 -16.31 -12.42 -12.98
CA LEU A 239 -16.74 -12.04 -11.64
C LEU A 239 -18.23 -11.76 -11.64
N THR A 240 -18.95 -12.36 -10.69
CA THR A 240 -20.36 -12.05 -10.42
C THR A 240 -20.53 -11.70 -8.96
N GLY A 241 -21.00 -10.49 -8.65
CA GLY A 241 -21.50 -10.13 -7.33
C GLY A 241 -22.97 -10.47 -7.23
N SER A 242 -23.37 -11.26 -6.24
CA SER A 242 -24.75 -11.77 -6.16
C SER A 242 -25.58 -11.08 -5.07
N THR A 243 -24.99 -10.71 -3.97
CA THR A 243 -25.68 -10.16 -2.79
C THR A 243 -24.78 -9.20 -2.04
N VAL A 244 -25.35 -8.11 -1.55
CA VAL A 244 -24.70 -7.19 -0.61
C VAL A 244 -25.42 -7.30 0.72
N GLU A 245 -24.68 -7.45 1.81
CA GLU A 245 -25.16 -7.39 3.19
C GLU A 245 -24.59 -6.15 3.86
N ASP A 246 -25.44 -5.18 4.19
CA ASP A 246 -25.11 -3.87 4.76
C ASP A 246 -26.14 -3.47 5.83
N PRO A 247 -25.81 -3.42 7.13
CA PRO A 247 -24.56 -3.88 7.70
C PRO A 247 -24.41 -5.41 7.68
N SER A 248 -23.17 -5.88 7.54
CA SER A 248 -22.85 -7.31 7.60
C SER A 248 -22.63 -7.76 9.03
N ALA A 249 -22.98 -9.03 9.31
CA ALA A 249 -22.64 -9.65 10.57
C ALA A 249 -21.11 -9.78 10.73
N PRO A 250 -20.54 -9.47 11.91
CA PRO A 250 -19.11 -9.66 12.17
C PRO A 250 -18.76 -11.15 12.23
N GLY A 251 -17.57 -11.50 11.81
CA GLY A 251 -16.96 -12.80 12.07
C GLY A 251 -16.44 -12.91 13.51
N LEU A 252 -15.95 -14.10 13.88
CA LEU A 252 -15.52 -14.40 15.26
C LEU A 252 -14.36 -13.50 15.74
N LEU A 253 -13.48 -13.07 14.83
CA LEU A 253 -12.28 -12.30 15.14
C LEU A 253 -12.36 -10.83 14.72
N THR A 254 -13.53 -10.37 14.30
CA THR A 254 -13.72 -9.00 13.84
C THR A 254 -13.91 -8.07 15.04
N SER A 255 -13.08 -7.03 15.16
CA SER A 255 -13.23 -6.00 16.17
C SER A 255 -14.29 -4.97 15.79
N GLU A 256 -14.96 -4.37 16.79
CA GLU A 256 -15.82 -3.21 16.58
C GLU A 256 -14.98 -1.93 16.64
N ILE A 257 -15.10 -1.09 15.61
CA ILE A 257 -14.46 0.22 15.54
C ILE A 257 -15.56 1.30 15.50
N PRO A 258 -15.59 2.20 16.50
CA PRO A 258 -16.61 3.25 16.54
C PRO A 258 -16.63 4.10 15.27
N GLY A 259 -17.86 4.40 14.77
CA GLY A 259 -18.07 5.21 13.56
C GLY A 259 -17.89 4.44 12.25
N THR A 260 -17.69 3.11 12.33
CA THR A 260 -17.59 2.23 11.16
C THR A 260 -18.60 1.08 11.22
N ARG A 261 -18.88 0.49 10.08
CA ARG A 261 -19.65 -0.75 9.95
C ARG A 261 -19.04 -1.69 8.91
N LEU A 262 -19.42 -2.95 8.99
CA LEU A 262 -19.02 -3.95 8.02
C LEU A 262 -20.03 -4.03 6.88
N VAL A 263 -19.51 -4.19 5.66
CA VAL A 263 -20.28 -4.49 4.45
C VAL A 263 -19.68 -5.73 3.82
N SER A 264 -20.49 -6.71 3.45
CA SER A 264 -20.02 -7.92 2.77
C SER A 264 -20.71 -8.09 1.42
N VAL A 265 -19.92 -8.48 0.43
CA VAL A 265 -20.38 -8.79 -0.92
C VAL A 265 -20.13 -10.27 -1.19
N GLN A 266 -21.19 -11.01 -1.57
CA GLN A 266 -21.04 -12.38 -2.03
C GLN A 266 -20.62 -12.40 -3.49
N VAL A 267 -19.49 -13.04 -3.77
CA VAL A 267 -18.89 -13.10 -5.11
C VAL A 267 -18.74 -14.53 -5.61
N VAL A 268 -18.80 -14.67 -6.93
CA VAL A 268 -18.41 -15.89 -7.65
C VAL A 268 -17.34 -15.50 -8.67
N LEU A 269 -16.18 -16.13 -8.59
CA LEU A 269 -15.09 -16.02 -9.57
C LEU A 269 -15.00 -17.31 -10.38
N GLU A 270 -14.92 -17.19 -11.71
CA GLU A 270 -14.77 -18.31 -12.64
C GLU A 270 -13.55 -18.10 -13.53
N ASN A 271 -12.68 -19.10 -13.60
CA ASN A 271 -11.59 -19.13 -14.55
C ASN A 271 -12.06 -19.68 -15.90
N GLN A 272 -12.17 -18.84 -16.92
CA GLN A 272 -12.50 -19.21 -18.29
C GLN A 272 -11.23 -19.30 -19.17
N SER A 273 -10.06 -18.87 -18.66
CA SER A 273 -8.77 -18.93 -19.36
C SER A 273 -8.15 -20.32 -19.31
N ALA A 274 -7.15 -20.59 -20.18
CA ALA A 274 -6.38 -21.82 -20.13
C ALA A 274 -5.30 -21.81 -19.02
N ALA A 275 -4.92 -20.63 -18.53
CA ALA A 275 -3.97 -20.48 -17.42
C ALA A 275 -4.69 -20.68 -16.08
N GLU A 276 -3.95 -21.08 -15.06
CA GLU A 276 -4.45 -21.15 -13.69
C GLU A 276 -4.69 -19.72 -13.15
N LEU A 277 -5.83 -19.53 -12.45
CA LEU A 277 -6.20 -18.28 -11.80
C LEU A 277 -6.00 -18.42 -10.29
N SER A 278 -5.11 -17.61 -9.72
CA SER A 278 -4.98 -17.49 -8.27
C SER A 278 -6.04 -16.52 -7.75
N VAL A 279 -6.97 -17.02 -6.94
CA VAL A 279 -8.02 -16.26 -6.27
C VAL A 279 -7.54 -15.84 -4.90
N ASN A 280 -7.67 -14.55 -4.58
CA ASN A 280 -7.35 -14.03 -3.27
C ASN A 280 -8.38 -12.94 -2.89
N PRO A 281 -9.05 -13.03 -1.72
CA PRO A 281 -10.00 -12.02 -1.27
C PRO A 281 -9.36 -10.61 -1.13
N PHE A 282 -8.06 -10.52 -0.85
CA PHE A 282 -7.34 -9.24 -0.75
C PHE A 282 -7.11 -8.54 -2.08
N TYR A 283 -7.48 -9.15 -3.20
CA TYR A 283 -7.55 -8.48 -4.50
C TYR A 283 -8.88 -7.79 -4.74
N CYS A 284 -9.80 -7.84 -3.75
CA CYS A 284 -11.07 -7.14 -3.77
C CYS A 284 -10.97 -5.79 -3.07
N TYR A 285 -11.62 -4.78 -3.65
CA TYR A 285 -11.75 -3.44 -3.09
C TYR A 285 -13.21 -3.01 -3.19
N LEU A 286 -13.70 -2.33 -2.15
CA LEU A 286 -14.99 -1.67 -2.15
C LEU A 286 -14.78 -0.19 -2.46
N VAL A 287 -15.64 0.39 -3.30
CA VAL A 287 -15.70 1.84 -3.55
C VAL A 287 -17.04 2.34 -3.02
N ASP A 288 -17.02 3.43 -2.26
CA ASP A 288 -18.24 4.06 -1.76
C ASP A 288 -18.81 5.12 -2.74
N ASP A 289 -19.97 5.66 -2.39
CA ASP A 289 -20.68 6.69 -3.19
C ASP A 289 -19.95 8.04 -3.27
N GLN A 290 -18.90 8.24 -2.47
CA GLN A 290 -18.02 9.40 -2.51
C GLN A 290 -16.70 9.12 -3.26
N GLY A 291 -16.47 7.87 -3.67
CA GLY A 291 -15.28 7.42 -4.38
C GLY A 291 -14.11 7.01 -3.47
N TYR A 292 -14.34 6.83 -2.16
CA TYR A 292 -13.32 6.25 -1.28
C TYR A 292 -13.23 4.74 -1.49
N VAL A 293 -11.98 4.25 -1.55
CA VAL A 293 -11.64 2.85 -1.77
C VAL A 293 -11.18 2.22 -0.47
N TYR A 294 -11.74 1.04 -0.16
CA TYR A 294 -11.46 0.26 1.04
C TYR A 294 -10.94 -1.12 0.67
N ALA A 295 -9.89 -1.58 1.33
CA ALA A 295 -9.38 -2.94 1.18
C ALA A 295 -10.27 -3.96 1.90
N ALA A 296 -10.14 -5.23 1.53
CA ALA A 296 -10.85 -6.31 2.19
C ALA A 296 -10.31 -6.56 3.60
N GLU A 297 -11.23 -6.79 4.55
CA GLU A 297 -10.91 -7.17 5.94
C GLU A 297 -10.29 -8.58 6.00
N ILE A 298 -9.23 -8.71 6.84
CA ILE A 298 -8.55 -10.00 7.06
C ILE A 298 -9.49 -11.00 7.76
N PHE A 299 -10.23 -10.51 8.76
CA PHE A 299 -11.16 -11.30 9.56
C PHE A 299 -12.60 -10.83 9.31
N GLY A 300 -13.10 -11.14 8.12
CA GLY A 300 -14.48 -10.82 7.75
C GLY A 300 -15.49 -11.78 8.38
N ARG A 301 -16.69 -11.84 7.79
CA ARG A 301 -17.74 -12.76 8.22
C ARG A 301 -17.43 -14.22 7.89
N ASP A 302 -18.17 -15.15 8.52
CA ASP A 302 -18.11 -16.58 8.20
C ASP A 302 -18.52 -16.88 6.74
N GLY A 303 -17.87 -17.88 6.13
CA GLY A 303 -18.09 -18.23 4.72
C GLY A 303 -17.40 -17.27 3.76
N GLY A 304 -16.26 -16.69 4.18
CA GLY A 304 -15.41 -15.85 3.36
C GLY A 304 -14.93 -16.54 2.09
N LEU A 305 -14.53 -15.75 1.11
CA LEU A 305 -13.86 -16.24 -0.11
C LEU A 305 -12.48 -16.78 0.29
N ASP A 306 -12.23 -18.04 -0.02
CA ASP A 306 -10.93 -18.66 0.27
C ASP A 306 -9.87 -18.29 -0.79
N THR A 307 -8.62 -18.18 -0.36
CA THR A 307 -7.47 -18.15 -1.28
C THR A 307 -7.31 -19.53 -1.90
N THR A 308 -7.39 -19.62 -3.23
CA THR A 308 -7.31 -20.88 -3.96
C THR A 308 -6.90 -20.66 -5.42
N ASP A 309 -6.34 -21.71 -6.03
CA ASP A 309 -6.02 -21.72 -7.45
C ASP A 309 -7.10 -22.44 -8.24
N LEU A 310 -7.60 -21.79 -9.28
CA LEU A 310 -8.65 -22.32 -10.15
C LEU A 310 -8.08 -22.74 -11.50
N ALA A 311 -8.18 -24.02 -11.83
CA ALA A 311 -8.00 -24.51 -13.19
C ALA A 311 -9.14 -24.01 -14.10
N GLN A 312 -8.94 -24.08 -15.42
CA GLN A 312 -9.96 -23.68 -16.41
C GLN A 312 -11.33 -24.30 -16.13
N GLY A 313 -12.37 -23.49 -16.18
CA GLY A 313 -13.78 -23.86 -15.94
C GLY A 313 -14.15 -24.07 -14.47
N ARG A 314 -13.21 -23.85 -13.53
CA ARG A 314 -13.48 -23.93 -12.09
C ARG A 314 -13.93 -22.58 -11.55
N LYS A 315 -14.66 -22.65 -10.41
CA LYS A 315 -15.25 -21.50 -9.73
C LYS A 315 -14.89 -21.49 -8.25
N ALA A 316 -14.71 -20.31 -7.69
CA ALA A 316 -14.70 -20.05 -6.26
C ALA A 316 -15.88 -19.15 -5.90
N GLN A 317 -16.45 -19.34 -4.73
CA GLN A 317 -17.54 -18.51 -4.21
C GLN A 317 -17.32 -18.24 -2.73
N GLY A 318 -17.61 -17.02 -2.30
CA GLY A 318 -17.53 -16.65 -0.89
C GLY A 318 -17.90 -15.20 -0.66
N TRP A 319 -17.83 -14.80 0.59
CA TRP A 319 -18.05 -13.41 1.00
C TRP A 319 -16.71 -12.67 1.08
N VAL A 320 -16.72 -11.44 0.61
CA VAL A 320 -15.63 -10.48 0.88
C VAL A 320 -16.21 -9.38 1.74
N THR A 321 -15.55 -9.10 2.85
CA THR A 321 -16.00 -8.13 3.86
C THR A 321 -15.10 -6.90 3.83
N PHE A 322 -15.71 -5.75 4.02
CA PHE A 322 -15.06 -4.44 4.04
C PHE A 322 -15.54 -3.65 5.25
N ARG A 323 -14.68 -2.81 5.80
CA ARG A 323 -15.04 -1.84 6.84
C ARG A 323 -15.15 -0.47 6.21
N ILE A 324 -16.29 0.19 6.39
CA ILE A 324 -16.53 1.54 5.86
C ILE A 324 -17.12 2.44 6.95
N PRO A 325 -17.01 3.78 6.85
CA PRO A 325 -17.71 4.70 7.71
C PRO A 325 -19.24 4.47 7.73
N GLU A 326 -19.89 4.73 8.85
CA GLU A 326 -21.35 4.49 9.02
C GLU A 326 -22.19 5.26 7.99
N GLU A 327 -21.76 6.47 7.58
CA GLU A 327 -22.47 7.31 6.61
C GLU A 327 -22.19 6.97 5.14
N SER A 328 -21.11 6.25 4.84
CA SER A 328 -20.73 5.86 3.46
C SER A 328 -21.67 4.80 2.90
N LYS A 329 -21.90 4.78 1.59
CA LYS A 329 -22.70 3.77 0.91
C LYS A 329 -21.86 2.98 -0.09
N PRO A 330 -21.91 1.63 -0.05
CA PRO A 330 -21.16 0.82 -1.03
C PRO A 330 -21.69 1.09 -2.45
N ALA A 331 -20.83 1.51 -3.36
CA ALA A 331 -21.18 1.86 -4.74
C ALA A 331 -20.67 0.87 -5.78
N ALA A 332 -19.45 0.35 -5.59
CA ALA A 332 -18.87 -0.63 -6.51
C ALA A 332 -17.95 -1.62 -5.79
N LEU A 333 -17.80 -2.80 -6.37
CA LEU A 333 -16.80 -3.81 -6.03
C LEU A 333 -15.81 -3.91 -7.19
N LYS A 334 -14.50 -3.89 -6.88
CA LYS A 334 -13.41 -4.14 -7.82
C LYS A 334 -12.67 -5.42 -7.43
N TYR A 335 -12.24 -6.18 -8.43
CA TYR A 335 -11.34 -7.33 -8.26
C TYR A 335 -10.13 -7.15 -9.19
N GLU A 336 -8.93 -7.10 -8.64
CA GLU A 336 -7.68 -7.00 -9.39
C GLU A 336 -7.18 -8.38 -9.80
N LEU A 337 -6.95 -8.58 -11.10
CA LEU A 337 -6.45 -9.84 -11.62
C LEU A 337 -4.98 -10.02 -11.23
N GLY A 338 -4.67 -11.12 -10.53
CA GLY A 338 -3.30 -11.45 -10.11
C GLY A 338 -2.66 -10.48 -9.11
N GLY A 339 -3.44 -9.53 -8.56
CA GLY A 339 -3.06 -8.66 -7.46
C GLY A 339 -2.13 -7.49 -7.79
N PHE A 340 -1.53 -7.45 -9.00
CA PHE A 340 -0.62 -6.38 -9.44
C PHE A 340 -0.60 -6.20 -10.97
N SER A 341 -1.64 -6.68 -11.66
CA SER A 341 -1.69 -6.60 -13.13
C SER A 341 -2.14 -5.24 -13.64
N GLY A 342 -2.83 -4.46 -12.81
CA GLY A 342 -3.54 -3.26 -13.22
C GLY A 342 -4.81 -3.54 -14.04
N GLU A 343 -5.21 -4.81 -14.21
CA GLU A 343 -6.46 -5.22 -14.84
C GLU A 343 -7.52 -5.51 -13.78
N PHE A 344 -8.72 -4.98 -13.96
CA PHE A 344 -9.78 -5.08 -12.97
C PHE A 344 -11.10 -5.55 -13.58
N LEU A 345 -11.84 -6.32 -12.80
CA LEU A 345 -13.27 -6.55 -12.96
C LEU A 345 -14.03 -5.65 -12.00
N VAL A 346 -15.03 -4.93 -12.48
CA VAL A 346 -15.78 -3.97 -11.68
C VAL A 346 -17.27 -4.22 -11.78
N ILE A 347 -17.97 -4.20 -10.65
CA ILE A 347 -19.40 -4.40 -10.52
C ILE A 347 -20.00 -3.27 -9.70
N GLY A 348 -21.02 -2.59 -10.22
CA GLY A 348 -21.83 -1.61 -9.49
C GLY A 348 -22.73 -2.31 -8.47
N LEU A 349 -22.73 -1.80 -7.24
CA LEU A 349 -23.52 -2.34 -6.12
C LEU A 349 -24.81 -1.55 -5.86
N LEU A 350 -24.86 -0.30 -6.32
CA LEU A 350 -26.07 0.53 -6.28
C LEU A 350 -27.06 0.10 -7.34
N PRO A 351 -28.40 0.15 -7.05
CA PRO A 351 -29.46 -0.26 -7.96
C PRO A 351 -29.56 0.62 -9.21
#